data_7dd0a1fbb885c9ab3c9f1e8c08e2ee4e
#
_entry.id   7dd0a1fbb885c9ab3c9f1e8c08e2ee4e
#
_cell.length_a   1.000
_cell.length_b   1.000
_cell.length_c   1.000
_cell.angle_alpha   90.00
_cell.angle_beta   90.00
_cell.angle_gamma   90.00
#
_symmetry.space_group_name_H-M   'P 1'
#
loop_
_entity.id
_entity.type
_entity.pdbx_description
1 polymer ?
#
loop_
_entity_poly.entity_id
_entity_poly.type
_entity_poly.pdbx_seq_one_letter_code
_entity_poly.pdbx_strand_id
1 'polypeptide(L)'
;MKYGLPYKGSKNKLAERIVRLLPRRTNLVDLFCGGCAVSHAALLMGKFEHIYINDINWMCPTLFMDALQGKYANDTRWISREDFFRLRDTDPYVAM
;
A
#
# COMPACT_ATOMS: atom_id res chain seq x y z
N MET A 1 13.12 6.32 4.45
CA MET A 1 12.37 5.98 3.25
C MET A 1 10.91 5.72 3.59
N LYS A 2 10.01 6.14 2.74
CA LYS A 2 8.57 5.90 2.93
C LYS A 2 8.12 4.69 2.11
N TYR A 3 7.33 3.83 2.72
CA TYR A 3 6.81 2.62 2.10
C TYR A 3 5.28 2.65 2.03
N GLY A 4 4.75 2.09 0.95
CA GLY A 4 3.32 1.94 0.76
C GLY A 4 2.59 3.25 0.51
N LEU A 5 1.28 3.18 0.64
CA LEU A 5 0.38 4.32 0.48
C LEU A 5 0.22 5.08 1.79
N PRO A 6 -0.07 6.40 1.77
CA PRO A 6 -0.50 7.10 2.98
C PRO A 6 -1.76 6.43 3.55
N TYR A 7 -1.69 6.02 4.80
CA TYR A 7 -2.77 5.26 5.42
C TYR A 7 -2.72 5.41 6.94
N LYS A 8 -3.86 5.68 7.55
CA LYS A 8 -3.95 5.78 9.00
C LYS A 8 -3.60 4.44 9.63
N GLY A 9 -2.66 4.43 10.57
CA GLY A 9 -2.16 3.19 11.17
C GLY A 9 -1.11 2.47 10.34
N SER A 10 -0.55 3.13 9.33
CA SER A 10 0.50 2.57 8.49
C SER A 10 1.71 2.10 9.32
N LYS A 11 2.29 0.97 8.91
CA LYS A 11 3.52 0.42 9.48
C LYS A 11 4.78 0.99 8.84
N ASN A 12 4.68 2.15 8.17
CA ASN A 12 5.78 2.74 7.41
C ASN A 12 7.08 2.85 8.23
N LYS A 13 6.98 3.36 9.47
CA LYS A 13 8.15 3.53 10.34
C LYS A 13 8.78 2.22 10.80
N LEU A 14 8.01 1.13 10.81
CA LEU A 14 8.44 -0.17 11.30
C LEU A 14 8.68 -1.17 10.18
N ALA A 15 8.36 -0.82 8.93
CA ALA A 15 8.32 -1.76 7.81
C ALA A 15 9.64 -2.50 7.62
N GLU A 16 10.75 -1.78 7.54
CA GLU A 16 12.08 -2.40 7.36
C GLU A 16 12.41 -3.34 8.51
N ARG A 17 12.15 -2.93 9.74
CA ARG A 17 12.44 -3.73 10.93
C ARG A 17 11.62 -5.01 10.93
N ILE A 18 10.34 -4.90 10.60
CA ILE A 18 9.46 -6.08 10.51
C ILE A 18 10.01 -7.07 9.48
N VAL A 19 10.35 -6.59 8.29
CA VAL A 19 10.85 -7.46 7.21
C VAL A 19 12.18 -8.11 7.59
N ARG A 20 13.08 -7.39 8.26
CA ARG A 20 14.35 -7.95 8.71
C ARG A 20 14.18 -9.08 9.72
N LEU A 21 13.13 -9.03 10.55
CA LEU A 21 12.83 -10.05 11.54
C LEU A 21 12.16 -11.30 10.94
N LEU A 22 11.62 -11.20 9.73
CA LEU A 22 10.97 -12.32 9.08
C LEU A 22 12.02 -13.30 8.53
N PRO A 23 11.75 -14.62 8.61
CA PRO A 23 12.64 -15.60 8.01
C PRO A 23 12.62 -15.51 6.49
N ARG A 24 13.72 -15.93 5.83
CA ARG A 24 13.75 -16.04 4.39
C ARG A 24 12.84 -17.17 3.92
N ARG A 25 11.90 -16.84 3.04
CA ARG A 25 10.96 -17.81 2.44
C ARG A 25 10.68 -17.41 1.01
N THR A 26 10.13 -18.33 0.22
CA THR A 26 9.74 -18.07 -1.16
C THR A 26 8.59 -17.09 -1.23
N ASN A 27 7.59 -17.26 -0.37
CA ASN A 27 6.36 -16.49 -0.39
C ASN A 27 6.17 -15.67 0.90
N LEU A 28 5.67 -14.46 0.73
CA LEU A 28 5.15 -13.64 1.81
C LEU A 28 3.66 -13.41 1.56
N VAL A 29 2.83 -13.66 2.58
CA VAL A 29 1.40 -13.35 2.52
C VAL A 29 1.10 -12.27 3.54
N ASP A 30 0.67 -11.11 3.07
CA ASP A 30 0.29 -9.97 3.90
C ASP A 30 -1.23 -9.92 3.98
N LEU A 31 -1.79 -10.47 5.05
CA LEU A 31 -3.24 -10.67 5.20
C LEU A 31 -3.99 -9.37 5.49
N PHE A 32 -3.33 -8.39 6.07
CA PHE A 32 -3.92 -7.11 6.47
C PHE A 32 -3.00 -5.98 6.01
N CYS A 33 -2.87 -5.82 4.68
CA CYS A 33 -1.84 -4.96 4.13
C CYS A 33 -2.05 -3.46 4.40
N GLY A 34 -3.28 -3.01 4.59
CA GLY A 34 -3.56 -1.58 4.74
C GLY A 34 -2.96 -0.80 3.57
N GLY A 35 -2.09 0.16 3.85
CA GLY A 35 -1.37 0.92 2.83
C GLY A 35 -0.20 0.17 2.18
N CYS A 36 0.01 -1.10 2.53
CA CYS A 36 1.05 -1.98 1.97
C CYS A 36 2.49 -1.59 2.32
N ALA A 37 2.72 -0.93 3.45
CA ALA A 37 4.07 -0.51 3.83
C ALA A 37 5.03 -1.70 4.00
N VAL A 38 4.60 -2.74 4.70
CA VAL A 38 5.43 -3.93 4.95
C VAL A 38 5.72 -4.68 3.65
N SER A 39 4.69 -4.89 2.83
CA SER A 39 4.86 -5.56 1.53
C SER A 39 5.77 -4.77 0.59
N HIS A 40 5.65 -3.45 0.57
CA HIS A 40 6.52 -2.60 -0.24
C HIS A 40 7.98 -2.69 0.22
N ALA A 41 8.23 -2.65 1.53
CA ALA A 41 9.57 -2.83 2.07
C ALA A 41 10.14 -4.21 1.71
N ALA A 42 9.32 -5.26 1.82
CA ALA A 42 9.72 -6.62 1.46
C ALA A 42 10.09 -6.72 -0.02
N LEU A 43 9.32 -6.09 -0.89
CA LEU A 43 9.59 -6.04 -2.33
C LEU A 43 10.93 -5.37 -2.61
N LEU A 44 11.19 -4.20 -2.03
CA LEU A 44 12.42 -3.44 -2.24
C LEU A 44 13.65 -4.12 -1.64
N MET A 45 13.49 -4.86 -0.56
CA MET A 45 14.59 -5.62 0.07
C MET A 45 14.89 -6.94 -0.65
N GLY A 46 14.02 -7.37 -1.56
CA GLY A 46 14.26 -8.58 -2.36
C GLY A 46 14.32 -9.88 -1.56
N LYS A 47 13.64 -9.95 -0.42
CA LYS A 47 13.73 -11.10 0.49
C LYS A 47 12.83 -12.27 0.09
N PHE A 48 11.78 -12.01 -0.68
CA PHE A 48 10.79 -13.01 -1.10
C PHE A 48 10.64 -13.01 -2.60
N GLU A 49 10.39 -14.18 -3.18
CA GLU A 49 10.13 -14.30 -4.62
C GLU A 49 8.73 -13.84 -4.98
N HIS A 50 7.75 -14.16 -4.13
CA HIS A 50 6.35 -13.82 -4.35
C HIS A 50 5.78 -13.14 -3.11
N ILE A 51 5.07 -12.05 -3.33
CA ILE A 51 4.40 -11.29 -2.26
C ILE A 51 2.93 -11.18 -2.63
N TYR A 52 2.07 -11.67 -1.73
CA TYR A 52 0.62 -11.64 -1.89
C TYR A 52 0.04 -10.67 -0.87
N ILE A 53 -0.78 -9.74 -1.32
CA ILE A 53 -1.37 -8.72 -0.47
C ILE A 53 -2.89 -8.91 -0.38
N ASN A 54 -3.43 -8.66 0.79
CA ASN A 54 -4.85 -8.75 1.06
C ASN A 54 -5.26 -7.75 2.12
N ASP A 55 -6.44 -7.20 1.97
CA ASP A 55 -7.07 -6.38 3.01
C ASP A 55 -8.58 -6.46 2.84
N ILE A 56 -9.32 -6.38 3.95
CA ILE A 56 -10.78 -6.35 3.89
C ILE A 56 -11.29 -5.15 3.09
N ASN A 57 -10.55 -4.04 3.13
CA ASN A 57 -10.76 -2.92 2.22
C ASN A 57 -10.01 -3.19 0.91
N TRP A 58 -10.70 -3.82 -0.04
CA TRP A 58 -10.11 -4.23 -1.32
C TRP A 58 -9.45 -3.09 -2.10
N MET A 59 -9.85 -1.85 -1.83
CA MET A 59 -9.29 -0.68 -2.50
C MET A 59 -7.83 -0.45 -2.16
N CYS A 60 -7.41 -0.82 -0.95
CA CYS A 60 -6.01 -0.65 -0.53
C CYS A 60 -5.03 -1.46 -1.37
N PRO A 61 -5.15 -2.80 -1.49
CA PRO A 61 -4.25 -3.55 -2.35
C PRO A 61 -4.40 -3.19 -3.83
N THR A 62 -5.61 -2.91 -4.30
CA THR A 62 -5.84 -2.53 -5.69
C THR A 62 -5.15 -1.23 -6.04
N LEU A 63 -5.30 -0.20 -5.21
CA LEU A 63 -4.65 1.10 -5.43
C LEU A 63 -3.13 0.97 -5.37
N PHE A 64 -2.61 0.20 -4.41
CA PHE A 64 -1.17 -0.03 -4.31
C PHE A 64 -0.61 -0.69 -5.57
N MET A 65 -1.27 -1.73 -6.07
CA MET A 65 -0.84 -2.41 -7.30
C MET A 65 -0.92 -1.49 -8.51
N ASP A 66 -1.99 -0.71 -8.63
CA ASP A 66 -2.15 0.25 -9.72
C ASP A 66 -1.04 1.32 -9.68
N ALA A 67 -0.73 1.85 -8.50
CA ALA A 67 0.33 2.84 -8.32
C ALA A 67 1.70 2.24 -8.63
N LEU A 68 1.96 1.00 -8.19
CA LEU A 68 3.22 0.31 -8.43
C LEU A 68 3.46 0.08 -9.93
N GLN A 69 2.40 -0.17 -10.70
CA GLN A 69 2.46 -0.35 -12.15
C GLN A 69 2.58 0.98 -12.91
N GLY A 70 2.59 2.10 -12.21
CA GLY A 70 2.74 3.42 -12.82
C GLY A 70 1.47 4.04 -13.39
N LYS A 71 0.29 3.50 -13.07
CA LYS A 71 -0.99 3.98 -13.60
C LYS A 71 -1.21 5.46 -13.31
N TYR A 72 -0.74 5.94 -12.16
CA TYR A 72 -0.93 7.33 -11.72
C TYR A 72 0.36 8.14 -11.74
N ALA A 73 1.39 7.68 -12.42
CA ALA A 73 2.72 8.32 -12.42
C ALA A 73 2.67 9.77 -12.87
N ASN A 74 1.78 10.10 -13.82
CA ASN A 74 1.63 11.45 -14.37
C ASN A 74 0.34 12.14 -13.91
N ASP A 75 -0.34 11.59 -12.91
CA ASP A 75 -1.59 12.16 -12.40
C ASP A 75 -1.25 13.28 -11.43
N THR A 76 -1.56 14.52 -11.85
CA THR A 76 -1.32 15.73 -11.06
C THR A 76 -2.62 16.35 -10.56
N ARG A 77 -3.74 15.63 -10.67
CA ARG A 77 -5.01 16.16 -10.21
C ARG A 77 -4.97 16.47 -8.71
N TRP A 78 -5.52 17.63 -8.39
CA TRP A 78 -5.66 18.05 -7.01
C TRP A 78 -7.11 17.92 -6.60
N ILE A 79 -7.34 17.52 -5.37
CA ILE A 79 -8.68 17.36 -4.83
C ILE A 79 -8.84 18.27 -3.62
N SER A 80 -9.95 19.03 -3.58
CA SER A 80 -10.25 19.88 -2.43
C SER A 80 -10.65 19.03 -1.23
N ARG A 81 -10.56 19.62 -0.04
CA ARG A 81 -11.01 18.94 1.19
C ARG A 81 -12.49 18.56 1.12
N GLU A 82 -13.31 19.43 0.56
CA GLU A 82 -14.75 19.18 0.40
C GLU A 82 -15.00 18.02 -0.56
N ASP A 83 -14.32 18.02 -1.71
CA ASP A 83 -14.43 16.94 -2.69
C ASP A 83 -13.91 15.62 -2.13
N PHE A 84 -12.85 15.65 -1.34
CA PHE A 84 -12.34 14.45 -0.68
C PHE A 84 -13.40 13.83 0.23
N PHE A 85 -14.05 14.63 1.08
CA PHE A 85 -15.08 14.11 1.99
C PHE A 85 -16.29 13.59 1.25
N ARG A 86 -16.70 14.24 0.16
CA ARG A 86 -17.77 13.76 -0.71
C ARG A 86 -17.42 12.43 -1.38
N LEU A 87 -16.23 12.33 -1.97
CA LEU A 87 -15.78 11.14 -2.68
C LEU A 87 -15.51 9.98 -1.72
N ARG A 88 -15.09 10.24 -0.51
CA ARG A 88 -14.90 9.19 0.50
C ARG A 88 -16.14 8.34 0.69
N ASP A 89 -17.32 8.97 0.62
CA ASP A 89 -18.60 8.29 0.83
C ASP A 89 -19.21 7.75 -0.46
N THR A 90 -18.85 8.30 -1.63
CA THR A 90 -19.42 7.94 -2.93
C THR A 90 -18.46 7.14 -3.81
N ASP A 91 -17.19 7.50 -3.82
CA ASP A 91 -16.15 6.81 -4.58
C ASP A 91 -14.83 6.86 -3.79
N PRO A 92 -14.69 6.04 -2.75
CA PRO A 92 -13.51 6.09 -1.89
C PRO A 92 -12.20 5.73 -2.61
N TYR A 93 -12.25 4.93 -3.68
CA TYR A 93 -11.05 4.63 -4.45
C TYR A 93 -10.47 5.91 -5.08
N VAL A 94 -11.33 6.76 -5.68
CA VAL A 94 -10.89 8.03 -6.26
C VAL A 94 -10.36 8.98 -5.20
N ALA A 95 -11.00 9.01 -4.01
CA ALA A 95 -10.55 9.83 -2.89
C ALA A 95 -9.16 9.44 -2.39
N MET A 96 -8.83 8.17 -2.44
CA MET A 96 -7.51 7.68 -2.07
C MET A 96 -6.46 8.06 -3.10
#